data_c9e10aee260a15d72ddfb9ff3843d848
#
_entry.id   c9e10aee260a15d72ddfb9ff3843d848
#
_cell.length_a   1.000
_cell.length_b   1.000
_cell.length_c   1.000
_cell.angle_alpha   90.00
_cell.angle_beta   90.00
_cell.angle_gamma   90.00
#
_symmetry.space_group_name_H-M   'P 1'
#
loop_
_entity.id
_entity.type
_entity.pdbx_description
1 polymer ?
#
loop_
_entity_poly.entity_id
_entity_poly.type
_entity_poly.pdbx_seq_one_letter_code
_entity_poly.pdbx_strand_id
1 'polypeptide(L)'
;GLGDVYKRQAVTGLTVSSASDLISAVYLDQLVLSYGGLTDTTAPKLSLQYNAASNTVTGTVKDDIDGAAIPTIRVTYDGKSYTSYTYNQSSGALSISLPAADGAQHRVNVVAGDASGNLSRAGMNAGTSSTTPAFNDMKDHWANDAVAYLKRSGISNGSNGNFLPDTNISRQEFAVLLARYLGSSQDHSSVPVSYTHLRAHETPE
;
A
#
# COMPACT_ATOMS: atom_id res chain seq x y z
N GLY A 1 -24.54 -12.06 1.61
CA GLY A 1 -24.90 -13.00 0.64
C GLY A 1 -23.73 -13.76 0.10
N LEU A 2 -23.68 -15.07 0.41
CA LEU A 2 -22.71 -16.03 -0.17
C LEU A 2 -23.01 -16.38 -1.65
N GLY A 3 -24.02 -15.75 -2.25
CA GLY A 3 -24.49 -16.12 -3.60
C GLY A 3 -23.66 -15.61 -4.78
N ASP A 4 -22.84 -14.60 -4.59
CA ASP A 4 -22.18 -13.93 -5.72
C ASP A 4 -20.75 -14.40 -5.99
N VAL A 5 -20.09 -15.01 -5.01
CA VAL A 5 -18.72 -15.53 -5.17
C VAL A 5 -18.71 -16.77 -6.09
N TYR A 6 -19.75 -17.57 -6.05
CA TYR A 6 -19.83 -18.81 -6.81
C TYR A 6 -20.33 -18.68 -8.26
N LYS A 7 -20.82 -17.50 -8.66
CA LYS A 7 -21.34 -17.29 -10.03
C LYS A 7 -20.25 -17.13 -11.08
N ARG A 8 -19.00 -17.08 -10.73
CA ARG A 8 -17.89 -16.74 -11.67
C ARG A 8 -17.06 -17.92 -12.13
N GLN A 9 -17.27 -19.10 -11.57
CA GLN A 9 -16.61 -20.30 -12.08
C GLN A 9 -17.60 -21.13 -12.88
N ALA A 10 -17.48 -21.07 -14.20
CA ALA A 10 -18.17 -22.01 -15.08
C ALA A 10 -17.52 -23.38 -14.90
N VAL A 11 -18.26 -24.30 -14.30
CA VAL A 11 -17.88 -25.72 -14.32
C VAL A 11 -18.08 -26.20 -15.76
N THR A 12 -17.00 -26.22 -16.54
CA THR A 12 -17.03 -26.56 -17.98
C THR A 12 -16.98 -28.07 -18.24
N GLY A 13 -17.06 -28.87 -17.24
CA GLY A 13 -17.15 -30.34 -17.40
C GLY A 13 -17.29 -31.05 -16.07
N LEU A 14 -18.46 -31.58 -15.79
CA LEU A 14 -18.68 -32.54 -14.72
C LEU A 14 -18.86 -33.91 -15.38
N THR A 15 -17.90 -34.82 -15.23
CA THR A 15 -18.04 -36.20 -15.64
C THR A 15 -18.41 -37.04 -14.44
N VAL A 16 -19.63 -37.53 -14.39
CA VAL A 16 -20.05 -38.50 -13.40
C VAL A 16 -19.86 -39.90 -13.97
N SER A 17 -18.88 -40.64 -13.44
CA SER A 17 -18.65 -42.03 -13.78
C SER A 17 -19.27 -42.90 -12.69
N SER A 18 -20.23 -43.72 -13.06
CA SER A 18 -20.82 -44.75 -12.16
C SER A 18 -20.21 -46.10 -12.52
N ALA A 19 -19.81 -46.85 -11.50
CA ALA A 19 -19.32 -48.24 -11.67
C ALA A 19 -20.45 -49.25 -11.85
N SER A 20 -21.72 -48.81 -11.83
CA SER A 20 -22.88 -49.69 -12.03
C SER A 20 -23.92 -49.00 -12.91
N ASP A 21 -24.38 -49.69 -13.92
CA ASP A 21 -25.40 -49.27 -14.90
C ASP A 21 -26.81 -49.10 -14.30
N LEU A 22 -26.93 -49.03 -13.00
CA LEU A 22 -28.23 -49.02 -12.27
C LEU A 22 -28.64 -47.66 -11.70
N ILE A 23 -27.86 -46.61 -11.91
CA ILE A 23 -28.26 -45.25 -11.48
C ILE A 23 -28.94 -44.56 -12.63
N SER A 24 -30.26 -44.63 -12.68
CA SER A 24 -31.10 -44.00 -13.71
C SER A 24 -31.43 -42.52 -13.45
N ALA A 25 -31.08 -41.99 -12.30
CA ALA A 25 -31.25 -40.57 -11.98
C ALA A 25 -30.24 -40.12 -10.92
N VAL A 26 -29.60 -38.99 -11.17
CA VAL A 26 -28.80 -38.26 -10.17
C VAL A 26 -29.58 -37.03 -9.76
N TYR A 27 -30.01 -36.96 -8.53
CA TYR A 27 -30.64 -35.78 -7.97
C TYR A 27 -29.53 -34.77 -7.63
N LEU A 28 -29.46 -33.67 -8.37
CA LEU A 28 -28.45 -32.63 -8.21
C LEU A 28 -28.79 -31.59 -7.15
N ASP A 29 -29.96 -31.69 -6.50
CA ASP A 29 -30.39 -30.77 -5.45
C ASP A 29 -29.60 -30.89 -4.13
N GLN A 30 -28.80 -31.95 -3.99
CA GLN A 30 -27.89 -32.17 -2.87
C GLN A 30 -26.40 -32.29 -3.28
N LEU A 31 -26.05 -31.86 -4.47
CA LEU A 31 -24.65 -31.78 -4.84
C LEU A 31 -23.96 -30.69 -4.02
N VAL A 32 -23.47 -31.05 -2.86
CA VAL A 32 -22.52 -30.22 -2.11
C VAL A 32 -21.15 -30.38 -2.77
N LEU A 33 -20.83 -29.50 -3.69
CA LEU A 33 -19.46 -29.34 -4.15
C LEU A 33 -18.67 -28.79 -2.96
N SER A 34 -18.07 -29.67 -2.14
CA SER A 34 -17.02 -29.29 -1.24
C SER A 34 -15.81 -28.89 -2.09
N TYR A 35 -15.78 -27.64 -2.50
CA TYR A 35 -14.60 -27.04 -3.03
C TYR A 35 -13.59 -27.05 -1.88
N GLY A 36 -12.61 -27.92 -1.93
CA GLY A 36 -11.40 -27.77 -1.14
C GLY A 36 -10.85 -26.43 -1.59
N GLY A 37 -11.08 -25.38 -0.79
CA GLY A 37 -10.88 -24.01 -1.19
C GLY A 37 -9.48 -23.87 -1.75
N LEU A 38 -9.37 -23.49 -3.02
CA LEU A 38 -8.15 -22.88 -3.51
C LEU A 38 -7.95 -21.67 -2.60
N THR A 39 -7.08 -21.83 -1.60
CA THR A 39 -6.70 -20.71 -0.75
C THR A 39 -5.95 -19.75 -1.67
N ASP A 40 -6.59 -18.65 -1.99
CA ASP A 40 -5.93 -17.59 -2.73
C ASP A 40 -4.80 -17.03 -1.87
N THR A 41 -3.58 -17.16 -2.35
CA THR A 41 -2.36 -16.70 -1.69
C THR A 41 -1.64 -15.65 -2.53
N THR A 42 -2.20 -15.31 -3.69
CA THR A 42 -1.63 -14.30 -4.58
C THR A 42 -2.18 -12.92 -4.26
N ALA A 43 -1.33 -11.92 -4.28
CA ALA A 43 -1.74 -10.55 -4.09
C ALA A 43 -2.10 -9.89 -5.44
N PRO A 44 -3.02 -8.93 -5.47
CA PRO A 44 -3.39 -8.23 -6.71
C PRO A 44 -2.18 -7.62 -7.41
N LYS A 45 -2.11 -7.73 -8.73
CA LYS A 45 -1.11 -7.04 -9.55
C LYS A 45 -1.50 -5.58 -9.69
N LEU A 46 -0.63 -4.69 -9.27
CA LEU A 46 -0.85 -3.25 -9.23
C LEU A 46 0.19 -2.55 -10.12
N SER A 47 -0.26 -1.76 -11.07
CA SER A 47 0.59 -0.88 -11.89
C SER A 47 0.14 0.57 -11.75
N LEU A 48 1.09 1.52 -11.77
CA LEU A 48 0.82 2.95 -11.69
C LEU A 48 1.63 3.70 -12.75
N GLN A 49 1.03 4.76 -13.30
CA GLN A 49 1.68 5.66 -14.24
C GLN A 49 1.22 7.10 -13.97
N TYR A 50 2.15 8.05 -13.91
CA TYR A 50 1.84 9.46 -13.78
C TYR A 50 1.72 10.12 -15.15
N ASN A 51 0.65 10.88 -15.36
CA ASN A 51 0.44 11.73 -16.51
C ASN A 51 0.61 13.20 -16.08
N ALA A 52 1.72 13.81 -16.50
CA ALA A 52 2.03 15.17 -16.14
C ALA A 52 1.08 16.20 -16.81
N ALA A 53 0.57 15.90 -18.01
CA ALA A 53 -0.30 16.82 -18.74
C ALA A 53 -1.67 16.98 -18.05
N SER A 54 -2.21 15.90 -17.48
CA SER A 54 -3.48 15.92 -16.75
C SER A 54 -3.32 16.00 -15.24
N ASN A 55 -2.09 15.95 -14.74
CA ASN A 55 -1.74 15.87 -13.32
C ASN A 55 -2.52 14.75 -12.59
N THR A 56 -2.54 13.57 -13.20
CA THR A 56 -3.24 12.39 -12.69
C THR A 56 -2.31 11.19 -12.61
N VAL A 57 -2.55 10.32 -11.63
CA VAL A 57 -1.96 8.98 -11.61
C VAL A 57 -3.01 7.99 -12.07
N THR A 58 -2.71 7.25 -13.12
CA THR A 58 -3.56 6.17 -13.61
C THR A 58 -2.91 4.83 -13.30
N GLY A 59 -3.70 3.77 -13.25
CA GLY A 59 -3.18 2.44 -12.99
C GLY A 59 -4.18 1.35 -13.28
N THR A 60 -3.71 0.12 -13.11
CA THR A 60 -4.56 -1.06 -13.16
C THR A 60 -4.33 -1.91 -11.92
N VAL A 61 -5.42 -2.45 -11.39
CA VAL A 61 -5.39 -3.39 -10.27
C VAL A 61 -6.21 -4.61 -10.67
N LYS A 62 -5.57 -5.76 -10.72
CA LYS A 62 -6.23 -7.03 -11.06
C LYS A 62 -5.61 -8.17 -10.29
N ASP A 63 -6.44 -9.08 -9.93
CA ASP A 63 -6.07 -10.35 -9.31
C ASP A 63 -6.33 -11.52 -10.25
N ASP A 64 -5.68 -12.64 -10.03
CA ASP A 64 -5.84 -13.84 -10.88
C ASP A 64 -7.13 -14.60 -10.56
N ILE A 65 -7.66 -14.48 -9.35
CA ILE A 65 -8.92 -15.12 -8.91
C ILE A 65 -10.06 -14.11 -8.87
N ASP A 66 -9.87 -12.97 -8.20
CA ASP A 66 -10.89 -11.93 -8.04
C ASP A 66 -11.03 -11.02 -9.29
N GLY A 67 -10.10 -11.12 -10.22
CA GLY A 67 -10.07 -10.26 -11.41
C GLY A 67 -9.93 -8.80 -11.03
N ALA A 68 -10.88 -7.96 -11.47
CA ALA A 68 -10.93 -6.54 -11.15
C ALA A 68 -11.83 -6.20 -9.94
N ALA A 69 -12.45 -7.19 -9.30
CA ALA A 69 -13.36 -6.97 -8.17
C ALA A 69 -12.60 -6.84 -6.84
N ILE A 70 -11.62 -5.95 -6.78
CA ILE A 70 -10.77 -5.74 -5.62
C ILE A 70 -11.53 -4.94 -4.54
N PRO A 71 -11.75 -5.51 -3.35
CA PRO A 71 -12.57 -4.88 -2.32
C PRO A 71 -11.86 -3.74 -1.58
N THR A 72 -10.54 -3.76 -1.55
CA THR A 72 -9.75 -2.78 -0.81
C THR A 72 -8.82 -2.01 -1.73
N ILE A 73 -9.06 -0.71 -1.87
CA ILE A 73 -8.13 0.25 -2.47
C ILE A 73 -7.91 1.37 -1.46
N ARG A 74 -6.65 1.63 -1.12
CA ARG A 74 -6.24 2.75 -0.27
C ARG A 74 -5.18 3.56 -0.98
N VAL A 75 -5.38 4.85 -1.04
CA VAL A 75 -4.44 5.79 -1.64
C VAL A 75 -3.92 6.74 -0.57
N THR A 76 -2.62 7.01 -0.59
CA THR A 76 -2.01 8.07 0.20
C THR A 76 -1.26 9.03 -0.71
N TYR A 77 -1.35 10.31 -0.37
CA TYR A 77 -0.61 11.39 -1.00
C TYR A 77 0.26 12.06 0.08
N ASP A 78 1.56 12.04 -0.11
CA ASP A 78 2.55 12.47 0.89
C ASP A 78 2.31 11.89 2.29
N GLY A 79 2.01 10.56 2.33
CA GLY A 79 1.77 9.83 3.57
C GLY A 79 0.40 10.02 4.21
N LYS A 80 -0.42 10.98 3.72
CA LYS A 80 -1.77 11.23 4.22
C LYS A 80 -2.80 10.49 3.40
N SER A 81 -3.87 10.01 4.04
CA SER A 81 -4.99 9.36 3.34
C SER A 81 -5.55 10.30 2.27
N TYR A 82 -5.78 9.75 1.07
CA TYR A 82 -6.24 10.50 -0.09
C TYR A 82 -7.44 9.82 -0.73
N THR A 83 -8.50 10.60 -0.96
CA THR A 83 -9.81 10.08 -1.40
C THR A 83 -10.22 10.51 -2.80
N SER A 84 -9.48 11.45 -3.44
CA SER A 84 -9.78 11.90 -4.80
C SER A 84 -9.31 10.90 -5.85
N TYR A 85 -9.89 9.70 -5.82
CA TYR A 85 -9.63 8.66 -6.81
C TYR A 85 -10.90 7.92 -7.18
N THR A 86 -10.88 7.27 -8.34
CA THR A 86 -11.91 6.36 -8.81
C THR A 86 -11.31 5.01 -9.13
N TYR A 87 -12.03 3.95 -8.80
CA TYR A 87 -11.67 2.58 -9.14
C TYR A 87 -12.85 1.88 -9.82
N ASN A 88 -12.60 1.32 -10.99
CA ASN A 88 -13.61 0.59 -11.74
C ASN A 88 -13.44 -0.92 -11.50
N GLN A 89 -14.34 -1.51 -10.73
CA GLN A 89 -14.31 -2.94 -10.38
C GLN A 89 -14.56 -3.89 -11.56
N SER A 90 -15.03 -3.40 -12.70
CA SER A 90 -15.22 -4.24 -13.88
C SER A 90 -13.97 -4.31 -14.74
N SER A 91 -13.22 -3.21 -14.86
CA SER A 91 -12.03 -3.13 -15.71
C SER A 91 -10.72 -3.21 -14.93
N GLY A 92 -10.73 -2.92 -13.64
CA GLY A 92 -9.55 -2.77 -12.81
C GLY A 92 -8.85 -1.43 -13.00
N ALA A 93 -9.48 -0.47 -13.67
CA ALA A 93 -8.90 0.84 -13.91
C ALA A 93 -8.94 1.70 -12.65
N LEU A 94 -7.80 2.23 -12.26
CA LEU A 94 -7.63 3.20 -11.16
C LEU A 94 -7.25 4.56 -11.75
N SER A 95 -7.89 5.61 -11.29
CA SER A 95 -7.54 6.99 -11.63
C SER A 95 -7.52 7.84 -10.36
N ILE A 96 -6.43 8.57 -10.14
CA ILE A 96 -6.20 9.42 -8.96
C ILE A 96 -5.97 10.83 -9.47
N SER A 97 -6.88 11.74 -9.15
CA SER A 97 -6.77 13.16 -9.49
C SER A 97 -5.93 13.85 -8.43
N LEU A 98 -4.78 14.39 -8.81
CA LEU A 98 -3.88 15.03 -7.85
C LEU A 98 -4.27 16.49 -7.60
N PRO A 99 -3.87 17.09 -6.46
CA PRO A 99 -3.99 18.51 -6.22
C PRO A 99 -3.28 19.32 -7.32
N ALA A 100 -3.63 20.62 -7.43
CA ALA A 100 -2.96 21.50 -8.38
C ALA A 100 -1.43 21.43 -8.20
N ALA A 101 -0.70 21.40 -9.33
CA ALA A 101 0.76 21.33 -9.30
C ALA A 101 1.33 22.57 -8.60
N ASP A 102 2.18 22.34 -7.62
CA ASP A 102 2.86 23.39 -6.82
C ASP A 102 4.36 23.50 -7.16
N GLY A 103 4.80 22.82 -8.23
CA GLY A 103 6.20 22.80 -8.65
C GLY A 103 7.08 21.86 -7.81
N ALA A 104 6.48 21.00 -6.99
CA ALA A 104 7.19 20.02 -6.19
C ALA A 104 6.87 18.58 -6.64
N GLN A 105 7.73 17.65 -6.25
CA GLN A 105 7.49 16.23 -6.41
C GLN A 105 6.78 15.69 -5.16
N HIS A 106 5.75 14.90 -5.38
CA HIS A 106 4.91 14.30 -4.35
C HIS A 106 4.94 12.78 -4.42
N ARG A 107 4.75 12.12 -3.31
CA ARG A 107 4.69 10.65 -3.25
C ARG A 107 3.25 10.15 -3.21
N VAL A 108 2.87 9.39 -4.21
CA VAL A 108 1.59 8.67 -4.25
C VAL A 108 1.86 7.20 -3.95
N ASN A 109 1.15 6.64 -2.96
CA ASN A 109 1.21 5.20 -2.71
C ASN A 109 -0.21 4.64 -2.78
N VAL A 110 -0.30 3.42 -3.29
CA VAL A 110 -1.55 2.66 -3.40
C VAL A 110 -1.34 1.31 -2.74
N VAL A 111 -2.31 0.91 -1.94
CA VAL A 111 -2.43 -0.45 -1.39
C VAL A 111 -3.70 -1.04 -1.94
N ALA A 112 -3.59 -2.23 -2.52
CA ALA A 112 -4.71 -3.01 -2.99
C ALA A 112 -4.79 -4.33 -2.22
N GLY A 113 -5.99 -4.74 -1.82
CA GLY A 113 -6.23 -5.99 -1.13
C GLY A 113 -7.38 -6.76 -1.77
N ASP A 114 -7.17 -8.05 -2.03
CA ASP A 114 -8.17 -8.96 -2.55
C ASP A 114 -9.18 -9.41 -1.48
N ALA A 115 -10.11 -10.27 -1.85
CA ALA A 115 -11.11 -10.82 -0.94
C ALA A 115 -10.53 -11.81 0.07
N SER A 116 -9.37 -12.40 -0.23
CA SER A 116 -8.66 -13.35 0.63
C SER A 116 -7.72 -12.68 1.63
N GLY A 117 -7.52 -11.35 1.50
CA GLY A 117 -6.70 -10.56 2.40
C GLY A 117 -5.25 -10.41 1.96
N ASN A 118 -4.87 -10.88 0.77
CA ASN A 118 -3.52 -10.65 0.25
C ASN A 118 -3.38 -9.21 -0.20
N LEU A 119 -2.26 -8.57 0.13
CA LEU A 119 -2.04 -7.14 -0.10
C LEU A 119 -0.88 -6.91 -1.07
N SER A 120 -1.10 -6.03 -2.03
CA SER A 120 -0.05 -5.44 -2.86
C SER A 120 0.11 -3.95 -2.59
N ARG A 121 1.31 -3.45 -2.89
CA ARG A 121 1.64 -2.03 -2.71
C ARG A 121 2.45 -1.55 -3.89
N ALA A 122 2.11 -0.37 -4.39
CA ALA A 122 2.92 0.35 -5.35
C ALA A 122 2.98 1.82 -4.95
N GLY A 123 4.10 2.45 -5.26
CA GLY A 123 4.26 3.86 -5.02
C GLY A 123 5.05 4.51 -6.15
N MET A 124 4.74 5.75 -6.45
CA MET A 124 5.42 6.52 -7.47
C MET A 124 5.53 7.99 -7.06
N ASN A 125 6.45 8.67 -7.69
CA ASN A 125 6.55 10.10 -7.57
C ASN A 125 5.72 10.76 -8.68
N ALA A 126 4.98 11.81 -8.34
CA ALA A 126 4.18 12.63 -9.24
C ALA A 126 4.57 14.10 -9.06
N GLY A 127 4.49 14.88 -10.13
CA GLY A 127 4.94 16.26 -10.14
C GLY A 127 6.38 16.41 -10.66
N THR A 128 6.88 17.61 -10.60
CA THR A 128 8.26 17.94 -11.04
C THR A 128 9.24 17.69 -9.90
N SER A 129 10.42 17.14 -10.24
CA SER A 129 11.50 17.05 -9.25
C SER A 129 11.90 18.45 -8.78
N SER A 130 11.95 18.66 -7.48
CA SER A 130 12.35 19.95 -6.92
C SER A 130 13.86 20.16 -7.14
N THR A 131 14.20 21.20 -7.90
CA THR A 131 15.60 21.62 -8.01
C THR A 131 16.06 22.39 -6.77
N THR A 132 15.12 22.84 -5.92
CA THR A 132 15.43 23.54 -4.69
C THR A 132 15.68 22.53 -3.59
N PRO A 133 16.85 22.55 -2.96
CA PRO A 133 17.17 21.59 -1.90
C PRO A 133 16.22 21.77 -0.71
N ALA A 134 15.78 20.65 -0.15
CA ALA A 134 14.89 20.66 1.01
C ALA A 134 15.59 21.23 2.27
N PHE A 135 16.88 21.02 2.36
CA PHE A 135 17.77 21.55 3.41
C PHE A 135 19.05 22.06 2.78
N ASN A 136 19.81 22.91 3.49
CA ASN A 136 20.98 23.58 2.95
C ASN A 136 22.08 22.62 2.45
N ASP A 137 22.21 21.48 3.09
CA ASP A 137 23.19 20.42 2.82
C ASP A 137 22.71 19.37 1.81
N MET A 138 21.51 19.55 1.24
CA MET A 138 20.94 18.60 0.27
C MET A 138 21.15 19.02 -1.20
N LYS A 139 21.84 20.13 -1.44
CA LYS A 139 22.12 20.58 -2.81
C LYS A 139 22.90 19.51 -3.57
N ASP A 140 22.39 19.13 -4.72
CA ASP A 140 22.97 18.11 -5.60
C ASP A 140 23.14 16.71 -4.96
N HIS A 141 22.54 16.49 -3.80
CA HIS A 141 22.59 15.19 -3.14
C HIS A 141 21.52 14.24 -3.73
N TRP A 142 21.91 12.99 -4.02
CA TRP A 142 21.05 11.99 -4.64
C TRP A 142 19.74 11.73 -3.89
N ALA A 143 19.73 11.89 -2.57
CA ALA A 143 18.56 11.69 -1.71
C ALA A 143 17.66 12.93 -1.58
N ASN A 144 17.94 14.05 -2.28
CA ASN A 144 17.22 15.31 -2.10
C ASN A 144 15.71 15.14 -2.23
N ASP A 145 15.23 14.40 -3.23
CA ASP A 145 13.78 14.23 -3.44
C ASP A 145 13.13 13.41 -2.32
N ALA A 146 13.81 12.37 -1.84
CA ALA A 146 13.34 11.60 -0.70
C ALA A 146 13.28 12.43 0.58
N VAL A 147 14.29 13.23 0.81
CA VAL A 147 14.38 14.13 1.98
C VAL A 147 13.37 15.27 1.88
N ALA A 148 13.14 15.80 0.68
CA ALA A 148 12.07 16.77 0.43
C ALA A 148 10.68 16.19 0.76
N TYR A 149 10.45 14.91 0.41
CA TYR A 149 9.25 14.20 0.85
C TYR A 149 9.15 14.11 2.37
N LEU A 150 10.19 13.71 3.08
CA LEU A 150 10.18 13.62 4.56
C LEU A 150 9.86 14.97 5.20
N LYS A 151 10.39 16.06 4.66
CA LYS A 151 10.11 17.41 5.14
C LYS A 151 8.66 17.81 4.92
N ARG A 152 8.13 17.66 3.69
CA ARG A 152 6.74 18.00 3.37
C ARG A 152 5.73 17.18 4.16
N SER A 153 6.02 15.91 4.38
CA SER A 153 5.17 15.02 5.17
C SER A 153 5.28 15.24 6.67
N GLY A 154 6.10 16.17 7.14
CA GLY A 154 6.32 16.44 8.56
C GLY A 154 7.02 15.31 9.31
N ILE A 155 7.62 14.37 8.58
CA ILE A 155 8.34 13.23 9.16
C ILE A 155 9.70 13.69 9.70
N SER A 156 10.41 14.54 8.96
CA SER A 156 11.67 15.12 9.39
C SER A 156 11.70 16.63 9.17
N ASN A 157 12.08 17.37 10.21
CA ASN A 157 12.27 18.82 10.14
C ASN A 157 13.76 19.23 10.04
N GLY A 158 14.67 18.26 10.08
CA GLY A 158 16.10 18.51 10.13
C GLY A 158 16.53 19.22 11.42
N SER A 159 17.74 19.70 11.42
CA SER A 159 18.31 20.47 12.53
C SER A 159 19.08 21.67 11.98
N ASN A 160 18.80 22.88 12.45
CA ASN A 160 19.45 24.12 12.02
C ASN A 160 19.48 24.32 10.49
N GLY A 161 18.39 23.91 9.79
CA GLY A 161 18.27 24.00 8.35
C GLY A 161 19.04 22.93 7.56
N ASN A 162 19.60 21.92 8.22
CA ASN A 162 20.35 20.81 7.63
C ASN A 162 19.67 19.47 7.91
N PHE A 163 19.88 18.50 7.02
CA PHE A 163 19.37 17.12 7.17
C PHE A 163 20.45 16.16 7.68
N LEU A 164 21.72 16.42 7.34
CA LEU A 164 22.90 15.62 7.66
C LEU A 164 22.83 14.21 7.01
N PRO A 165 22.72 14.14 5.66
CA PRO A 165 22.41 12.89 4.95
C PRO A 165 23.46 11.78 5.12
N ASP A 166 24.72 12.17 5.29
CA ASP A 166 25.85 11.23 5.38
C ASP A 166 26.20 10.87 6.84
N THR A 167 25.41 11.36 7.80
CA THR A 167 25.64 11.08 9.23
C THR A 167 24.84 9.86 9.65
N ASN A 168 25.43 9.02 10.52
CA ASN A 168 24.71 7.88 11.07
C ASN A 168 23.52 8.34 11.93
N ILE A 169 22.36 7.81 11.64
CA ILE A 169 21.16 8.03 12.45
C ILE A 169 21.22 7.19 13.74
N SER A 170 20.85 7.76 14.84
CA SER A 170 20.68 7.02 16.09
C SER A 170 19.40 6.17 16.08
N ARG A 171 19.35 5.11 16.91
CA ARG A 171 18.14 4.28 17.08
C ARG A 171 16.93 5.11 17.51
N GLN A 172 17.16 6.11 18.35
CA GLN A 172 16.12 7.01 18.84
C GLN A 172 15.55 7.87 17.72
N GLU A 173 16.40 8.49 16.90
CA GLU A 173 15.99 9.30 15.75
C GLU A 173 15.21 8.46 14.75
N PHE A 174 15.72 7.27 14.42
CA PHE A 174 15.03 6.34 13.52
C PHE A 174 13.63 5.96 14.05
N ALA A 175 13.50 5.66 15.35
CA ALA A 175 12.21 5.33 15.95
C ALA A 175 11.21 6.50 15.84
N VAL A 176 11.68 7.75 16.05
CA VAL A 176 10.85 8.95 15.89
C VAL A 176 10.40 9.13 14.44
N LEU A 177 11.31 8.97 13.48
CA LEU A 177 10.95 9.06 12.04
C LEU A 177 9.92 7.99 11.66
N LEU A 178 10.12 6.75 12.14
CA LEU A 178 9.21 5.65 11.89
C LEU A 178 7.82 5.89 12.49
N ALA A 179 7.75 6.37 13.74
CA ALA A 179 6.50 6.72 14.40
C ALA A 179 5.73 7.80 13.62
N ARG A 180 6.41 8.85 13.18
CA ARG A 180 5.80 9.92 12.36
C ARG A 180 5.34 9.39 11.00
N TYR A 181 6.12 8.52 10.36
CA TYR A 181 5.75 7.89 9.09
C TYR A 181 4.49 7.01 9.22
N LEU A 182 4.37 6.26 10.32
CA LEU A 182 3.22 5.42 10.60
C LEU A 182 1.97 6.23 11.03
N GLY A 183 2.09 7.55 11.14
CA GLY A 183 0.96 8.42 11.48
C GLY A 183 0.52 8.28 12.93
N SER A 184 1.40 7.83 13.82
CA SER A 184 1.15 7.90 15.25
C SER A 184 1.19 9.37 15.68
N SER A 185 0.08 10.07 15.48
CA SER A 185 -0.16 11.46 15.88
C SER A 185 -0.44 11.59 17.38
N GLN A 186 0.16 10.73 18.18
CA GLN A 186 0.25 10.99 19.61
C GLN A 186 1.26 12.13 19.76
N ASP A 187 0.76 13.27 20.16
CA ASP A 187 1.58 14.39 20.59
C ASP A 187 2.38 13.93 21.83
N HIS A 188 3.56 13.40 21.58
CA HIS A 188 4.49 12.98 22.64
C HIS A 188 5.26 14.16 23.23
N SER A 189 4.86 15.38 22.94
CA SER A 189 5.47 16.59 23.52
C SER A 189 5.29 16.67 25.04
N SER A 190 4.37 15.88 25.60
CA SER A 190 4.06 15.87 27.04
C SER A 190 4.46 14.59 27.78
N VAL A 191 5.06 13.61 27.11
CA VAL A 191 5.60 12.44 27.79
C VAL A 191 7.05 12.72 28.13
N PRO A 192 7.38 13.01 29.41
CA PRO A 192 8.77 13.05 29.80
C PRO A 192 9.34 11.66 29.58
N VAL A 193 10.23 11.52 28.61
CA VAL A 193 11.00 10.29 28.42
C VAL A 193 11.92 10.19 29.62
N SER A 194 11.44 9.50 30.65
CA SER A 194 12.27 9.17 31.80
C SER A 194 13.35 8.20 31.31
N TYR A 195 14.55 8.70 31.14
CA TYR A 195 15.75 7.94 30.81
C TYR A 195 16.22 7.01 31.93
N THR A 196 15.39 6.75 32.91
CA THR A 196 15.70 5.82 33.97
C THR A 196 15.24 4.43 33.54
N HIS A 197 16.14 3.63 33.03
CA HIS A 197 16.22 2.16 33.12
C HIS A 197 16.67 1.44 31.82
N LEU A 198 17.76 1.90 31.24
CA LEU A 198 18.64 0.98 30.53
C LEU A 198 20.07 1.19 31.03
N ARG A 199 20.26 1.10 32.32
CA ARG A 199 21.56 0.66 32.81
C ARG A 199 21.65 -0.81 32.50
N ALA A 200 22.55 -1.16 31.60
CA ALA A 200 23.02 -2.53 31.45
C ALA A 200 23.42 -2.98 32.87
N HIS A 201 22.92 -4.12 33.29
CA HIS A 201 23.46 -4.83 34.41
C HIS A 201 24.91 -5.15 34.05
N GLU A 202 25.83 -4.34 34.56
CA GLU A 202 27.21 -4.76 34.72
C GLU A 202 27.19 -5.85 35.79
N THR A 203 27.45 -7.09 35.38
CA THR A 203 27.73 -8.17 36.33
C THR A 203 29.00 -7.81 37.07
N PRO A 204 28.99 -7.73 38.41
CA PRO A 204 30.23 -7.59 39.16
C PRO A 204 31.03 -8.89 39.05
N GLU A 205 32.28 -8.75 38.70
CA GLU A 205 33.26 -9.84 38.78
C GLU A 205 33.45 -10.32 40.24
#